data_58568d4fb8527d9f578537c45a939986
#
_entry.id   58568d4fb8527d9f578537c45a939986
#
_cell.length_a   1.000
_cell.length_b   1.000
_cell.length_c   1.000
_cell.angle_alpha   90.00
_cell.angle_beta   90.00
_cell.angle_gamma   90.00
#
_symmetry.space_group_name_H-M   'P 1'
#
loop_
_entity.id
_entity.type
_entity.pdbx_description
1 polymer ?
#
loop_
_entity_poly.entity_id
_entity_poly.type
_entity_poly.pdbx_seq_one_letter_code
_entity_poly.pdbx_strand_id
1 'polypeptide(L)'
;NFNQWLDARPLEVRDELVRTYNGRFNCYVRPAYDGSAQTFPQLSFEQFPYNELYPSQKNAIWMIKQLGGGICWHEVGTGKTMIMCVSAYEMKRLGLVQKPLIIGLKANVHEIADTFRKAYPNAKVLYPGKEDFTPANRKEVFSKIKNNNWDCIILTHDQFAKIPQRQRPRGKNFWWNP
;
A
#
# COMPACT_ATOMS: atom_id res chain seq x y z
N ASN A 1 -12.79 2.35 -43.38
CA ASN A 1 -12.36 1.68 -42.17
C ASN A 1 -10.84 1.77 -42.05
N PHE A 2 -10.30 2.10 -40.85
CA PHE A 2 -8.86 2.30 -40.62
C PHE A 2 -8.02 1.07 -41.05
N ASN A 3 -8.50 -0.12 -40.74
CA ASN A 3 -7.79 -1.36 -41.09
C ASN A 3 -7.66 -1.52 -42.64
N GLN A 4 -8.73 -1.25 -43.38
CA GLN A 4 -8.68 -1.29 -44.86
C GLN A 4 -7.74 -0.25 -45.43
N TRP A 5 -7.69 0.93 -44.82
CA TRP A 5 -6.74 1.98 -45.20
C TRP A 5 -5.30 1.54 -44.95
N LEU A 6 -5.05 0.91 -43.79
CA LEU A 6 -3.74 0.40 -43.40
C LEU A 6 -3.29 -0.74 -44.31
N ASP A 7 -4.19 -1.67 -44.64
CA ASP A 7 -3.90 -2.81 -45.52
C ASP A 7 -3.58 -2.41 -46.97
N ALA A 8 -4.07 -1.25 -47.41
CA ALA A 8 -3.78 -0.69 -48.71
C ALA A 8 -2.41 0.04 -48.81
N ARG A 9 -1.65 0.14 -47.70
CA ARG A 9 -0.34 0.81 -47.67
C ARG A 9 0.81 -0.15 -47.97
N PRO A 10 1.93 0.36 -48.55
CA PRO A 10 3.16 -0.41 -48.70
C PRO A 10 3.67 -0.93 -47.34
N LEU A 11 4.34 -2.07 -47.37
CA LEU A 11 4.86 -2.74 -46.15
C LEU A 11 5.78 -1.82 -45.36
N GLU A 12 6.61 -1.03 -46.00
CA GLU A 12 7.53 -0.08 -45.37
C GLU A 12 6.80 0.96 -44.52
N VAL A 13 5.69 1.51 -45.03
CA VAL A 13 4.86 2.50 -44.32
C VAL A 13 4.15 1.84 -43.11
N ARG A 14 3.69 0.60 -43.31
CA ARG A 14 3.07 -0.17 -42.22
C ARG A 14 4.06 -0.45 -41.07
N ASP A 15 5.27 -0.86 -41.43
CA ASP A 15 6.33 -1.14 -40.45
C ASP A 15 6.77 0.13 -39.70
N GLU A 16 6.87 1.27 -40.40
CA GLU A 16 7.18 2.55 -39.78
C GLU A 16 6.07 2.99 -38.79
N LEU A 17 4.80 2.86 -39.18
CA LEU A 17 3.66 3.14 -38.30
C LEU A 17 3.65 2.23 -37.07
N VAL A 18 3.90 0.92 -37.24
CA VAL A 18 3.97 -0.04 -36.15
C VAL A 18 5.12 0.28 -35.20
N ARG A 19 6.32 0.60 -35.75
CA ARG A 19 7.47 1.01 -34.92
C ARG A 19 7.18 2.27 -34.12
N THR A 20 6.60 3.28 -34.77
CA THR A 20 6.26 4.56 -34.14
C THR A 20 5.20 4.37 -33.05
N TYR A 21 4.15 3.58 -33.33
CA TYR A 21 3.11 3.28 -32.39
C TYR A 21 3.65 2.49 -31.19
N ASN A 22 4.40 1.43 -31.45
CA ASN A 22 4.98 0.60 -30.38
C ASN A 22 5.99 1.40 -29.53
N GLY A 23 6.79 2.27 -30.15
CA GLY A 23 7.73 3.13 -29.42
C GLY A 23 7.06 4.18 -28.54
N ARG A 24 5.84 4.62 -28.88
CA ARG A 24 5.11 5.63 -28.10
C ARG A 24 4.13 5.03 -27.07
N PHE A 25 3.46 3.94 -27.44
CA PHE A 25 2.31 3.43 -26.67
C PHE A 25 2.55 2.04 -26.07
N ASN A 26 3.39 1.21 -26.71
CA ASN A 26 3.67 -0.15 -26.26
C ASN A 26 5.10 -0.34 -25.73
N CYS A 27 5.83 0.74 -25.46
CA CYS A 27 7.18 0.67 -24.89
C CYS A 27 7.20 0.33 -23.40
N TYR A 28 6.03 0.35 -22.72
CA TYR A 28 5.92 -0.01 -21.31
C TYR A 28 5.64 -1.49 -21.16
N VAL A 29 6.62 -2.21 -20.65
CA VAL A 29 6.45 -3.59 -20.19
C VAL A 29 5.96 -3.54 -18.74
N ARG A 30 4.75 -4.03 -18.48
CA ARG A 30 4.21 -4.11 -17.13
C ARG A 30 5.08 -5.06 -16.31
N PRO A 31 5.72 -4.61 -15.21
CA PRO A 31 6.50 -5.50 -14.37
C PRO A 31 5.61 -6.57 -13.75
N ALA A 32 6.07 -7.81 -13.79
CA ALA A 32 5.46 -8.92 -13.06
C ALA A 32 6.16 -9.06 -11.70
N TYR A 33 5.38 -9.13 -10.64
CA TYR A 33 5.89 -9.34 -9.29
C TYR A 33 5.55 -10.75 -8.83
N ASP A 34 6.58 -11.54 -8.54
CA ASP A 34 6.42 -12.88 -7.97
C ASP A 34 6.79 -12.85 -6.48
N GLY A 35 5.78 -12.98 -5.65
CA GLY A 35 5.90 -13.01 -4.19
C GLY A 35 5.89 -14.42 -3.60
N SER A 36 5.99 -15.47 -4.42
CA SER A 36 5.87 -16.88 -3.98
C SER A 36 6.93 -17.28 -2.95
N ALA A 37 8.14 -16.77 -3.08
CA ALA A 37 9.26 -17.08 -2.19
C ALA A 37 9.18 -16.39 -0.81
N GLN A 38 8.19 -15.53 -0.57
CA GLN A 38 8.06 -14.84 0.70
C GLN A 38 7.55 -15.74 1.81
N THR A 39 8.15 -15.62 2.98
CA THR A 39 7.68 -16.22 4.23
C THR A 39 7.20 -15.15 5.20
N PHE A 40 6.18 -15.48 5.99
CA PHE A 40 5.55 -14.57 6.95
C PHE A 40 5.54 -15.23 8.35
N PRO A 41 6.68 -15.31 9.04
CA PRO A 41 6.88 -16.20 10.19
C PRO A 41 6.00 -15.88 11.41
N GLN A 42 5.46 -14.67 11.50
CA GLN A 42 4.64 -14.23 12.64
C GLN A 42 3.16 -14.04 12.27
N LEU A 43 2.80 -14.35 11.03
CA LEU A 43 1.43 -14.27 10.56
C LEU A 43 0.64 -15.48 11.05
N SER A 44 -0.43 -15.23 11.81
CA SER A 44 -1.36 -16.25 12.28
C SER A 44 -2.59 -16.31 11.37
N PHE A 45 -3.04 -17.52 11.08
CA PHE A 45 -4.28 -17.79 10.35
C PHE A 45 -5.36 -18.46 11.21
N GLU A 46 -5.12 -18.64 12.52
CA GLU A 46 -6.04 -19.36 13.41
C GLU A 46 -7.47 -18.81 13.43
N GLN A 47 -7.62 -17.50 13.19
CA GLN A 47 -8.92 -16.83 13.21
C GLN A 47 -9.45 -16.51 11.80
N PHE A 48 -8.87 -17.11 10.76
CA PHE A 48 -9.26 -16.91 9.37
C PHE A 48 -9.75 -18.20 8.75
N PRO A 49 -10.64 -18.16 7.75
CA PRO A 49 -11.16 -19.36 7.07
C PRO A 49 -10.17 -19.98 6.08
N TYR A 50 -8.94 -19.50 6.02
CA TYR A 50 -7.86 -19.94 5.12
C TYR A 50 -6.54 -20.00 5.91
N ASN A 51 -5.61 -20.84 5.44
CA ASN A 51 -4.37 -21.16 6.15
C ASN A 51 -3.12 -20.50 5.54
N GLU A 52 -3.27 -19.80 4.43
CA GLU A 52 -2.17 -19.09 3.77
C GLU A 52 -2.67 -17.89 2.96
N LEU A 53 -1.75 -17.00 2.60
CA LEU A 53 -2.04 -15.89 1.70
C LEU A 53 -2.20 -16.39 0.26
N TYR A 54 -3.17 -15.84 -0.44
CA TYR A 54 -3.34 -16.11 -1.88
C TYR A 54 -2.13 -15.60 -2.68
N PRO A 55 -1.79 -16.23 -3.82
CA PRO A 55 -0.68 -15.79 -4.67
C PRO A 55 -0.76 -14.30 -5.06
N SER A 56 -1.95 -13.81 -5.38
CA SER A 56 -2.19 -12.39 -5.69
C SER A 56 -1.87 -11.45 -4.52
N GLN A 57 -2.14 -11.88 -3.29
CA GLN A 57 -1.80 -11.12 -2.08
C GLN A 57 -0.27 -11.11 -1.86
N LYS A 58 0.40 -12.26 -1.99
CA LYS A 58 1.87 -12.37 -1.89
C LYS A 58 2.55 -11.45 -2.93
N ASN A 59 2.06 -11.45 -4.17
CA ASN A 59 2.58 -10.61 -5.24
C ASN A 59 2.41 -9.11 -4.95
N ALA A 60 1.24 -8.71 -4.44
CA ALA A 60 0.99 -7.32 -4.05
C ALA A 60 1.89 -6.86 -2.90
N ILE A 61 2.07 -7.70 -1.87
CA ILE A 61 2.98 -7.42 -0.76
C ILE A 61 4.42 -7.29 -1.25
N TRP A 62 4.84 -8.16 -2.18
CA TRP A 62 6.17 -8.11 -2.79
C TRP A 62 6.38 -6.82 -3.57
N MET A 63 5.42 -6.43 -4.40
CA MET A 63 5.44 -5.16 -5.13
C MET A 63 5.61 -3.96 -4.17
N ILE A 64 4.82 -3.91 -3.10
CA ILE A 64 4.90 -2.82 -2.12
C ILE A 64 6.28 -2.75 -1.45
N LYS A 65 6.85 -3.90 -1.09
CA LYS A 65 8.19 -3.98 -0.49
C LYS A 65 9.29 -3.49 -1.45
N GLN A 66 9.20 -3.85 -2.72
CA GLN A 66 10.21 -3.47 -3.72
C GLN A 66 10.12 -2.00 -4.13
N LEU A 67 8.92 -1.50 -4.36
CA LEU A 67 8.71 -0.14 -4.85
C LEU A 67 8.62 0.92 -3.74
N GLY A 68 8.47 0.50 -2.49
CA GLY A 68 8.17 1.42 -1.38
C GLY A 68 6.78 2.06 -1.48
N GLY A 69 5.93 1.62 -2.41
CA GLY A 69 4.58 2.10 -2.62
C GLY A 69 3.93 1.50 -3.86
N GLY A 70 2.66 1.80 -4.09
CA GLY A 70 1.92 1.30 -5.24
C GLY A 70 0.42 1.39 -5.05
N ILE A 71 -0.32 1.12 -6.11
CA ILE A 71 -1.79 1.02 -6.10
C ILE A 71 -2.16 -0.45 -6.27
N CYS A 72 -2.87 -0.98 -5.28
CA CYS A 72 -3.39 -2.34 -5.31
C CYS A 72 -4.80 -2.33 -5.92
N TRP A 73 -4.89 -2.54 -7.22
CA TRP A 73 -6.16 -2.57 -7.97
C TRP A 73 -6.74 -3.99 -8.00
N HIS A 74 -7.06 -4.51 -6.84
CA HIS A 74 -7.72 -5.81 -6.72
C HIS A 74 -9.24 -5.63 -6.60
N GLU A 75 -10.00 -6.62 -7.06
CA GLU A 75 -11.46 -6.65 -6.93
C GLU A 75 -11.92 -6.67 -5.46
N VAL A 76 -13.19 -6.37 -5.24
CA VAL A 76 -13.78 -6.46 -3.89
C VAL A 76 -13.76 -7.92 -3.43
N GLY A 77 -13.47 -8.14 -2.14
CA GLY A 77 -13.42 -9.49 -1.57
C GLY A 77 -12.07 -10.22 -1.69
N THR A 78 -11.08 -9.67 -2.38
CA THR A 78 -9.74 -10.30 -2.55
C THR A 78 -8.81 -10.16 -1.34
N GLY A 79 -9.32 -9.66 -0.22
CA GLY A 79 -8.54 -9.53 1.02
C GLY A 79 -7.54 -8.37 1.01
N LYS A 80 -7.89 -7.22 0.42
CA LYS A 80 -7.03 -6.00 0.44
C LYS A 80 -6.64 -5.56 1.85
N THR A 81 -7.54 -5.74 2.83
CA THR A 81 -7.26 -5.46 4.24
C THR A 81 -6.09 -6.29 4.75
N MET A 82 -6.04 -7.58 4.40
CA MET A 82 -4.93 -8.46 4.75
C MET A 82 -3.62 -7.98 4.10
N ILE A 83 -3.65 -7.58 2.82
CA ILE A 83 -2.46 -7.05 2.12
C ILE A 83 -1.92 -5.81 2.86
N MET A 84 -2.79 -4.88 3.27
CA MET A 84 -2.37 -3.68 4.03
C MET A 84 -1.74 -4.05 5.38
N CYS A 85 -2.39 -4.94 6.14
CA CYS A 85 -1.92 -5.36 7.46
C CYS A 85 -0.56 -6.06 7.36
N VAL A 86 -0.44 -7.03 6.45
CA VAL A 86 0.79 -7.80 6.26
C VAL A 86 1.91 -6.91 5.72
N SER A 87 1.63 -6.05 4.74
CA SER A 87 2.65 -5.13 4.22
C SER A 87 3.19 -4.21 5.31
N ALA A 88 2.31 -3.61 6.13
CA ALA A 88 2.71 -2.71 7.20
C ALA A 88 3.61 -3.41 8.23
N TYR A 89 3.20 -4.61 8.67
CA TYR A 89 3.96 -5.37 9.64
C TYR A 89 5.31 -5.84 9.09
N GLU A 90 5.32 -6.44 7.91
CA GLU A 90 6.52 -6.98 7.27
C GLU A 90 7.54 -5.89 6.93
N MET A 91 7.11 -4.76 6.42
CA MET A 91 8.02 -3.63 6.16
C MET A 91 8.71 -3.15 7.44
N LYS A 92 8.02 -3.15 8.57
CA LYS A 92 8.63 -2.84 9.86
C LYS A 92 9.57 -3.95 10.32
N ARG A 93 9.13 -5.22 10.27
CA ARG A 93 9.94 -6.37 10.67
C ARG A 93 11.27 -6.43 9.90
N LEU A 94 11.23 -6.08 8.60
CA LEU A 94 12.40 -6.01 7.73
C LEU A 94 13.24 -4.73 7.88
N GLY A 95 12.82 -3.80 8.74
CA GLY A 95 13.52 -2.54 8.95
C GLY A 95 13.36 -1.52 7.81
N LEU A 96 12.48 -1.77 6.85
CA LEU A 96 12.21 -0.85 5.73
C LEU A 96 11.50 0.42 6.20
N VAL A 97 10.66 0.31 7.23
CA VAL A 97 9.99 1.43 7.87
C VAL A 97 10.05 1.32 9.40
N GLN A 98 10.04 2.45 10.09
CA GLN A 98 10.09 2.47 11.55
C GLN A 98 8.69 2.50 12.18
N LYS A 99 7.77 3.24 11.60
CA LYS A 99 6.41 3.45 12.14
C LYS A 99 5.39 3.37 11.01
N PRO A 100 4.96 2.16 10.63
CA PRO A 100 3.92 2.00 9.63
C PRO A 100 2.61 2.59 10.12
N LEU A 101 1.93 3.31 9.22
CA LEU A 101 0.66 3.96 9.48
C LEU A 101 -0.37 3.50 8.46
N ILE A 102 -1.48 2.96 8.94
CA ILE A 102 -2.64 2.64 8.11
C ILE A 102 -3.69 3.72 8.32
N ILE A 103 -4.16 4.31 7.25
CA ILE A 103 -5.23 5.30 7.28
C ILE A 103 -6.47 4.69 6.60
N GLY A 104 -7.56 4.60 7.34
CA GLY A 104 -8.80 4.03 6.88
C GLY A 104 -9.98 5.00 6.96
N LEU A 105 -11.06 4.68 6.25
CA LEU A 105 -12.33 5.34 6.44
C LEU A 105 -12.90 4.99 7.83
N LYS A 106 -13.65 5.91 8.42
CA LYS A 106 -14.29 5.70 9.73
C LYS A 106 -15.16 4.43 9.78
N ALA A 107 -15.76 4.05 8.65
CA ALA A 107 -16.58 2.84 8.55
C ALA A 107 -15.75 1.55 8.62
N ASN A 108 -14.51 1.56 8.09
CA ASN A 108 -13.72 0.34 7.88
C ASN A 108 -12.55 0.20 8.85
N VAL A 109 -12.19 1.27 9.56
CA VAL A 109 -10.98 1.30 10.40
C VAL A 109 -11.02 0.29 11.54
N HIS A 110 -12.21 -0.01 12.09
CA HIS A 110 -12.38 -1.05 13.11
C HIS A 110 -12.06 -2.44 12.57
N GLU A 111 -12.60 -2.76 11.39
CA GLU A 111 -12.34 -4.03 10.70
C GLU A 111 -10.86 -4.21 10.39
N ILE A 112 -10.18 -3.13 9.96
CA ILE A 112 -8.74 -3.13 9.72
C ILE A 112 -7.98 -3.44 11.02
N ALA A 113 -8.33 -2.80 12.12
CA ALA A 113 -7.69 -3.01 13.42
C ALA A 113 -7.92 -4.44 13.94
N ASP A 114 -9.11 -4.98 13.79
CA ASP A 114 -9.44 -6.35 14.19
C ASP A 114 -8.71 -7.38 13.31
N THR A 115 -8.68 -7.16 12.00
CA THR A 115 -7.92 -8.00 11.08
C THR A 115 -6.43 -8.00 11.43
N PHE A 116 -5.88 -6.84 11.76
CA PHE A 116 -4.47 -6.73 12.16
C PHE A 116 -4.17 -7.52 13.43
N ARG A 117 -5.01 -7.41 14.46
CA ARG A 117 -4.85 -8.14 15.73
C ARG A 117 -5.00 -9.64 15.54
N LYS A 118 -5.92 -10.09 14.69
CA LYS A 118 -6.09 -11.51 14.35
C LYS A 118 -4.89 -12.06 13.59
N ALA A 119 -4.37 -11.28 12.65
CA ALA A 119 -3.21 -11.67 11.84
C ALA A 119 -1.90 -11.67 12.65
N TYR A 120 -1.75 -10.75 13.58
CA TYR A 120 -0.56 -10.57 14.41
C TYR A 120 -0.93 -10.38 15.88
N PRO A 121 -1.27 -11.45 16.61
CA PRO A 121 -1.75 -11.35 18.02
C PRO A 121 -0.76 -10.71 18.98
N ASN A 122 0.54 -10.84 18.69
CA ASN A 122 1.61 -10.29 19.53
C ASN A 122 2.06 -8.87 19.14
N ALA A 123 1.47 -8.30 18.09
CA ALA A 123 1.85 -6.98 17.59
C ALA A 123 1.34 -5.85 18.49
N LYS A 124 2.17 -4.85 18.70
CA LYS A 124 1.82 -3.61 19.39
C LYS A 124 1.14 -2.65 18.43
N VAL A 125 -0.18 -2.63 18.45
CA VAL A 125 -1.01 -1.79 17.56
C VAL A 125 -1.58 -0.61 18.35
N LEU A 126 -1.34 0.60 17.87
CA LEU A 126 -2.00 1.80 18.37
C LEU A 126 -3.23 2.08 17.49
N TYR A 127 -4.41 1.97 18.10
CA TYR A 127 -5.69 2.33 17.49
C TYR A 127 -6.46 3.21 18.46
N PRO A 128 -6.29 4.56 18.39
CA PRO A 128 -6.95 5.49 19.30
C PRO A 128 -8.44 5.62 19.01
N GLY A 129 -9.25 5.71 20.06
CA GLY A 129 -10.67 5.99 19.97
C GLY A 129 -10.97 7.45 19.57
N LYS A 130 -12.27 7.77 19.47
CA LYS A 130 -12.71 9.15 19.19
C LYS A 130 -12.34 10.11 20.32
N GLU A 131 -12.46 9.66 21.57
CA GLU A 131 -12.24 10.46 22.77
C GLU A 131 -10.76 10.80 22.96
N ASP A 132 -9.87 9.96 22.47
CA ASP A 132 -8.43 10.20 22.53
C ASP A 132 -7.99 11.39 21.64
N PHE A 133 -8.77 11.72 20.61
CA PHE A 133 -8.50 12.85 19.70
C PHE A 133 -9.22 14.15 20.05
N THR A 134 -9.75 14.27 21.26
CA THR A 134 -10.24 15.56 21.75
C THR A 134 -9.07 16.55 21.92
N PRO A 135 -9.32 17.87 21.88
CA PRO A 135 -8.26 18.88 22.05
C PRO A 135 -7.42 18.69 23.33
N ALA A 136 -8.01 18.16 24.40
CA ALA A 136 -7.33 17.89 25.67
C ALA A 136 -6.38 16.69 25.56
N ASN A 137 -6.83 15.58 24.99
CA ASN A 137 -6.12 14.29 24.99
C ASN A 137 -5.18 14.13 23.80
N ARG A 138 -5.40 14.86 22.73
CA ARG A 138 -4.67 14.75 21.47
C ARG A 138 -3.15 14.86 21.62
N LYS A 139 -2.67 15.71 22.53
CA LYS A 139 -1.23 15.85 22.82
C LYS A 139 -0.62 14.56 23.36
N GLU A 140 -1.36 13.85 24.18
CA GLU A 140 -0.93 12.56 24.73
C GLU A 140 -0.85 11.49 23.64
N VAL A 141 -1.84 11.42 22.75
CA VAL A 141 -1.81 10.50 21.60
C VAL A 141 -0.59 10.78 20.71
N PHE A 142 -0.29 12.03 20.41
CA PHE A 142 0.89 12.36 19.62
C PHE A 142 2.19 12.01 20.34
N SER A 143 2.25 12.17 21.65
CA SER A 143 3.38 11.73 22.46
C SER A 143 3.52 10.19 22.41
N LYS A 144 2.42 9.44 22.54
CA LYS A 144 2.41 7.97 22.38
C LYS A 144 2.89 7.53 21.00
N ILE A 145 2.42 8.20 19.94
CA ILE A 145 2.86 7.94 18.56
C ILE A 145 4.37 8.18 18.41
N LYS A 146 4.87 9.29 18.98
CA LYS A 146 6.28 9.70 18.84
C LYS A 146 7.22 8.79 19.62
N ASN A 147 6.91 8.53 20.87
CA ASN A 147 7.87 7.99 21.84
C ASN A 147 7.85 6.46 21.95
N ASN A 148 6.78 5.80 21.52
CA ASN A 148 6.67 4.34 21.63
C ASN A 148 7.00 3.64 20.30
N ASN A 149 7.46 2.41 20.43
CA ASN A 149 7.74 1.55 19.30
C ASN A 149 6.51 0.70 18.95
N TRP A 150 5.61 1.27 18.13
CA TRP A 150 4.43 0.59 17.63
C TRP A 150 4.74 -0.24 16.40
N ASP A 151 4.14 -1.43 16.28
CA ASP A 151 4.25 -2.27 15.09
C ASP A 151 3.34 -1.77 13.98
N CYS A 152 2.23 -1.15 14.35
CA CYS A 152 1.38 -0.41 13.42
C CYS A 152 0.58 0.66 14.17
N ILE A 153 0.30 1.76 13.48
CA ILE A 153 -0.60 2.81 13.96
C ILE A 153 -1.77 2.85 12.97
N ILE A 154 -3.00 2.79 13.48
CA ILE A 154 -4.19 2.78 12.65
C ILE A 154 -5.04 4.00 13.00
N LEU A 155 -5.26 4.87 12.03
CA LEU A 155 -6.00 6.12 12.20
C LEU A 155 -7.11 6.27 11.15
N THR A 156 -8.11 7.07 11.47
CA THR A 156 -9.05 7.57 10.46
C THR A 156 -8.44 8.75 9.70
N HIS A 157 -8.98 9.07 8.53
CA HIS A 157 -8.60 10.26 7.78
C HIS A 157 -8.73 11.55 8.62
N ASP A 158 -9.81 11.69 9.39
CA ASP A 158 -10.04 12.85 10.25
C ASP A 158 -9.02 12.96 11.39
N GLN A 159 -8.60 11.81 11.96
CA GLN A 159 -7.57 11.77 12.99
C GLN A 159 -6.20 12.13 12.41
N PHE A 160 -5.89 11.58 11.24
CA PHE A 160 -4.64 11.87 10.54
C PHE A 160 -4.52 13.36 10.18
N ALA A 161 -5.60 13.99 9.69
CA ALA A 161 -5.63 15.41 9.36
C ALA A 161 -5.33 16.33 10.56
N LYS A 162 -5.54 15.85 11.79
CA LYS A 162 -5.25 16.60 13.02
C LYS A 162 -3.80 16.49 13.47
N ILE A 163 -2.98 15.64 12.84
CA ILE A 163 -1.54 15.56 13.16
C ILE A 163 -0.84 16.82 12.64
N PRO A 164 -0.11 17.56 13.51
CA PRO A 164 0.62 18.74 13.08
C PRO A 164 1.65 18.38 12.00
N GLN A 165 1.48 18.92 10.82
CA GLN A 165 2.47 18.79 9.76
C GLN A 165 3.49 19.91 9.88
N ARG A 166 4.77 19.58 9.77
CA ARG A 166 5.83 20.56 9.65
C ARG A 166 5.61 21.32 8.34
N GLN A 167 5.33 22.62 8.42
CA GLN A 167 5.28 23.45 7.21
C GLN A 167 6.66 23.39 6.56
N ARG A 168 6.75 22.74 5.39
CA ARG A 168 7.95 22.87 4.56
C ARG A 168 8.02 24.31 4.05
N PRO A 169 9.18 24.98 4.11
CA PRO A 169 9.33 26.26 3.44
C PRO A 169 8.93 26.10 1.97
N ARG A 170 8.02 26.93 1.48
CA ARG A 170 7.70 27.01 0.05
C ARG A 170 8.98 27.35 -0.69
N GLY A 171 9.59 26.43 -1.39
CA GLY A 171 10.76 26.77 -2.20
C GLY A 171 11.73 25.66 -2.56
N LYS A 172 11.37 24.39 -2.50
CA LYS A 172 12.16 23.36 -3.21
C LYS A 172 11.20 22.28 -3.72
N ASN A 173 10.90 22.36 -5.02
CA ASN A 173 10.25 21.30 -5.77
C ASN A 173 11.17 20.08 -5.76
N PHE A 174 10.86 19.12 -4.90
CA PHE A 174 11.53 17.85 -4.81
C PHE A 174 10.63 16.78 -5.45
N TRP A 175 10.42 16.94 -6.75
CA TRP A 175 9.87 15.89 -7.58
C TRP A 175 10.89 15.57 -8.66
N TRP A 176 11.46 14.38 -8.54
CA TRP A 176 12.26 13.71 -9.56
C TRP A 176 13.53 14.43 -10.04
N ASN A 177 14.68 13.98 -9.55
CA ASN A 177 15.90 13.96 -10.35
C ASN A 177 16.11 12.52 -10.84
N PRO A 178 16.22 12.31 -12.18
CA PRO A 178 16.51 11.00 -12.76
C PRO A 178 17.91 10.54 -12.44
#